data_5e9105c12db707920fe0fd956cecf4ac
#
_entry.id   5e9105c12db707920fe0fd956cecf4ac
#
_cell.length_a   1.000
_cell.length_b   1.000
_cell.length_c   1.000
_cell.angle_alpha   90.00
_cell.angle_beta   90.00
_cell.angle_gamma   90.00
#
_symmetry.space_group_name_H-M   'P 1'
#
loop_
_entity.id
_entity.type
_entity.pdbx_description
1 polymer ?
#
loop_
_entity_poly.entity_id
_entity_poly.type
_entity_poly.pdbx_seq_one_letter_code
_entity_poly.pdbx_strand_id
1 'polypeptide(L)'
;ESGVYKVTDEMVAAQLTAFHQHACDLGCAIANEIGKELNCPNCFIADPGVVDEMYPEAHISGTPLIQRVCIWHALNQKAIARRFAKDMGKKYEDLNLIICHLGGGISIAAHEKGKAVDANNALNGEGPFSPERTGSLPVADLIHLCYTGKFTEQELTTYISNKAGLTAHLGTNNC
;
A
#
# COMPACT_ATOMS: atom_id res chain seq x y z
N GLU A 1 8.35 -7.69 7.66
CA GLU A 1 9.30 -7.73 6.53
C GLU A 1 8.60 -8.25 5.27
N SER A 2 8.98 -7.77 4.10
CA SER A 2 8.44 -8.26 2.83
C SER A 2 8.92 -9.68 2.55
N GLY A 3 8.05 -10.52 1.97
CA GLY A 3 8.42 -11.90 1.69
C GLY A 3 7.25 -12.81 1.33
N VAL A 4 7.55 -14.09 1.29
CA VAL A 4 6.57 -15.17 1.15
C VAL A 4 6.60 -16.00 2.43
N TYR A 5 5.46 -16.10 3.08
CA TYR A 5 5.34 -16.72 4.40
C TYR A 5 4.38 -17.91 4.35
N LYS A 6 4.72 -18.96 5.08
CA LYS A 6 3.77 -20.05 5.31
C LYS A 6 2.71 -19.57 6.29
N VAL A 7 1.45 -19.79 5.94
CA VAL A 7 0.31 -19.42 6.79
C VAL A 7 0.28 -20.30 8.04
N THR A 8 0.18 -19.66 9.20
CA THR A 8 0.00 -20.30 10.51
C THR A 8 -1.20 -19.69 11.22
N ASP A 9 -1.73 -20.37 12.24
CA ASP A 9 -2.85 -19.84 13.03
C ASP A 9 -2.44 -18.54 13.78
N GLU A 10 -1.17 -18.42 14.21
CA GLU A 10 -0.65 -17.20 14.85
C GLU A 10 -0.63 -16.03 13.86
N MET A 11 -0.28 -16.28 12.60
CA MET A 11 -0.29 -15.25 11.57
C MET A 11 -1.71 -14.80 11.25
N VAL A 12 -2.67 -15.72 11.18
CA VAL A 12 -4.10 -15.40 11.02
C VAL A 12 -4.59 -14.49 12.16
N ALA A 13 -4.27 -14.85 13.42
CA ALA A 13 -4.65 -14.06 14.58
C ALA A 13 -4.00 -12.66 14.57
N ALA A 14 -2.72 -12.57 14.23
CA ALA A 14 -2.00 -11.30 14.16
C ALA A 14 -2.55 -10.37 13.08
N GLN A 15 -2.91 -10.87 11.92
CA GLN A 15 -3.49 -10.06 10.85
C GLN A 15 -4.89 -9.55 11.18
N LEU A 16 -5.72 -10.34 11.83
CA LEU A 16 -7.07 -9.92 12.25
C LEU A 16 -7.06 -8.83 13.34
N THR A 17 -5.93 -8.65 14.02
CA THR A 17 -5.74 -7.65 15.08
C THR A 17 -4.77 -6.53 14.68
N ALA A 18 -4.42 -6.42 13.40
CA ALA A 18 -3.52 -5.38 12.91
C ALA A 18 -4.06 -3.97 13.19
N PHE A 19 -3.16 -3.05 13.57
CA PHE A 19 -3.52 -1.66 13.88
C PHE A 19 -4.10 -0.92 12.66
N HIS A 20 -3.52 -1.14 11.50
CA HIS A 20 -4.05 -0.66 10.22
C HIS A 20 -4.70 -1.81 9.48
N GLN A 21 -6.02 -1.89 9.53
CA GLN A 21 -6.77 -2.95 8.86
C GLN A 21 -6.96 -2.65 7.37
N HIS A 22 -6.66 -3.64 6.54
CA HIS A 22 -6.85 -3.61 5.10
C HIS A 22 -7.46 -4.94 4.63
N ALA A 23 -8.14 -4.94 3.49
CA ALA A 23 -8.72 -6.17 2.93
C ALA A 23 -7.68 -7.29 2.70
N CYS A 24 -6.41 -6.93 2.48
CA CYS A 24 -5.32 -7.91 2.36
C CYS A 24 -5.08 -8.72 3.63
N ASP A 25 -5.45 -8.21 4.82
CA ASP A 25 -5.30 -8.90 6.11
C ASP A 25 -6.18 -10.15 6.20
N LEU A 26 -7.24 -10.21 5.39
CA LEU A 26 -8.07 -11.41 5.25
C LEU A 26 -7.37 -12.55 4.50
N GLY A 27 -6.27 -12.26 3.80
CA GLY A 27 -5.58 -13.22 2.95
C GLY A 27 -5.11 -14.47 3.68
N CYS A 28 -4.56 -14.33 4.89
CA CYS A 28 -4.14 -15.46 5.70
C CYS A 28 -5.32 -16.31 6.17
N ALA A 29 -6.40 -15.69 6.62
CA ALA A 29 -7.59 -16.40 7.07
C ALA A 29 -8.22 -17.20 5.90
N ILE A 30 -8.37 -16.57 4.74
CA ILE A 30 -8.90 -17.22 3.53
C ILE A 30 -8.00 -18.39 3.09
N ALA A 31 -6.68 -18.18 3.03
CA ALA A 31 -5.74 -19.23 2.64
C ALA A 31 -5.76 -20.40 3.63
N ASN A 32 -5.88 -20.13 4.92
CA ASN A 32 -5.97 -21.13 5.96
C ASN A 32 -7.24 -21.99 5.83
N GLU A 33 -8.39 -21.37 5.65
CA GLU A 33 -9.67 -22.08 5.49
C GLU A 33 -9.70 -22.92 4.19
N ILE A 34 -9.30 -22.36 3.07
CA ILE A 34 -9.20 -23.11 1.81
C ILE A 34 -8.20 -24.26 1.94
N GLY A 35 -7.08 -24.04 2.62
CA GLY A 35 -6.08 -25.08 2.87
C GLY A 35 -6.64 -26.24 3.68
N LYS A 36 -7.44 -25.99 4.70
CA LYS A 36 -8.14 -27.00 5.50
C LYS A 36 -9.15 -27.78 4.66
N GLU A 37 -9.99 -27.09 3.89
CA GLU A 37 -11.00 -27.72 3.02
C GLU A 37 -10.38 -28.63 1.97
N LEU A 38 -9.26 -28.21 1.38
CA LEU A 38 -8.56 -28.98 0.33
C LEU A 38 -7.54 -29.98 0.87
N ASN A 39 -7.41 -30.13 2.19
CA ASN A 39 -6.35 -30.91 2.84
C ASN A 39 -4.94 -30.56 2.32
N CYS A 40 -4.70 -29.27 2.07
CA CYS A 40 -3.41 -28.73 1.61
C CYS A 40 -2.64 -28.15 2.80
N PRO A 41 -1.58 -28.81 3.30
CA PRO A 41 -0.84 -28.34 4.48
C PRO A 41 0.14 -27.18 4.15
N ASN A 42 0.26 -26.82 2.88
CA ASN A 42 1.25 -25.87 2.40
C ASN A 42 0.57 -24.64 1.78
N CYS A 43 -0.04 -23.82 2.62
CA CYS A 43 -0.57 -22.53 2.22
C CYS A 43 0.46 -21.43 2.47
N PHE A 44 0.61 -20.54 1.50
CA PHE A 44 1.55 -19.41 1.58
C PHE A 44 0.84 -18.13 1.20
N ILE A 45 1.29 -17.05 1.78
CA ILE A 45 0.91 -15.68 1.38
C ILE A 45 2.16 -14.89 1.02
N ALA A 46 2.05 -14.05 0.00
CA ALA A 46 3.04 -13.04 -0.31
C ALA A 46 2.56 -11.69 0.18
N ASP A 47 3.44 -10.90 0.79
CA ASP A 47 3.11 -9.53 1.14
C ASP A 47 2.91 -8.70 -0.15
N PRO A 48 1.71 -8.16 -0.39
CA PRO A 48 1.42 -7.43 -1.62
C PRO A 48 1.84 -5.97 -1.59
N GLY A 49 2.08 -5.38 -0.41
CA GLY A 49 2.18 -3.95 -0.21
C GLY A 49 3.53 -3.44 0.28
N VAL A 50 4.34 -4.29 0.88
CA VAL A 50 5.60 -3.87 1.52
C VAL A 50 6.79 -4.62 0.94
N VAL A 51 7.04 -4.42 -0.36
CA VAL A 51 8.31 -4.82 -0.99
C VAL A 51 9.22 -3.60 -0.98
N ASP A 52 10.03 -3.47 0.06
CA ASP A 52 10.90 -2.33 0.24
C ASP A 52 12.22 -2.52 -0.53
N GLU A 53 12.31 -1.83 -1.65
CA GLU A 53 13.50 -1.74 -2.49
C GLU A 53 13.95 -0.27 -2.66
N MET A 54 13.35 0.63 -1.87
CA MET A 54 13.63 2.06 -1.95
C MET A 54 15.10 2.35 -1.58
N TYR A 55 15.66 3.35 -2.21
CA TYR A 55 16.97 3.85 -1.79
C TYR A 55 16.88 4.42 -0.36
N PRO A 56 17.96 4.30 0.45
CA PRO A 56 17.98 4.86 1.80
C PRO A 56 17.56 6.34 1.84
N GLU A 57 17.95 7.12 0.84
CA GLU A 57 17.63 8.52 0.70
C GLU A 57 16.13 8.76 0.45
N ALA A 58 15.45 7.80 -0.18
CA ALA A 58 14.01 7.90 -0.45
C ALA A 58 13.15 7.73 0.81
N HIS A 59 13.70 7.21 1.90
CA HIS A 59 13.04 7.17 3.21
C HIS A 59 13.12 8.48 3.99
N ILE A 60 13.94 9.43 3.55
CA ILE A 60 14.12 10.71 4.23
C ILE A 60 12.88 11.58 4.01
N SER A 61 12.28 12.07 5.10
CA SER A 61 11.25 13.10 5.09
C SER A 61 11.84 14.46 5.46
N GLY A 62 11.00 15.49 5.54
CA GLY A 62 11.41 16.85 5.98
C GLY A 62 11.79 16.94 7.47
N THR A 63 11.70 15.85 8.22
CA THR A 63 12.07 15.80 9.65
C THR A 63 12.59 14.40 10.04
N PRO A 64 13.61 14.31 10.92
CA PRO A 64 14.08 13.02 11.40
C PRO A 64 13.09 12.30 12.33
N LEU A 65 12.02 12.97 12.75
CA LEU A 65 10.98 12.39 13.62
C LEU A 65 10.02 11.47 12.88
N ILE A 66 9.91 11.62 11.55
CA ILE A 66 8.99 10.87 10.70
C ILE A 66 9.77 10.40 9.47
N GLN A 67 9.79 9.10 9.25
CA GLN A 67 10.34 8.51 8.03
C GLN A 67 9.23 8.20 7.04
N ARG A 68 9.55 8.24 5.75
CA ARG A 68 8.67 7.73 4.71
C ARG A 68 8.65 6.21 4.78
N VAL A 69 7.48 5.63 4.62
CA VAL A 69 7.25 4.18 4.69
C VAL A 69 6.89 3.66 3.31
N CYS A 70 7.55 2.58 2.92
CA CYS A 70 7.33 1.93 1.64
C CYS A 70 6.03 1.10 1.65
N ILE A 71 4.91 1.71 1.27
CA ILE A 71 3.62 1.02 1.10
C ILE A 71 3.06 1.35 -0.28
N TRP A 72 3.12 0.40 -1.20
CA TRP A 72 2.72 0.58 -2.58
C TRP A 72 2.19 -0.73 -3.17
N HIS A 73 1.63 -0.70 -4.37
CA HIS A 73 1.03 -1.88 -5.00
C HIS A 73 2.10 -2.73 -5.72
N ALA A 74 3.04 -3.28 -4.95
CA ALA A 74 4.26 -3.92 -5.44
C ALA A 74 3.99 -5.06 -6.44
N LEU A 75 3.12 -6.00 -6.12
CA LEU A 75 2.84 -7.15 -6.97
C LEU A 75 2.28 -6.71 -8.33
N ASN A 76 1.30 -5.80 -8.32
CA ASN A 76 0.69 -5.31 -9.54
C ASN A 76 1.68 -4.50 -10.38
N GLN A 77 2.39 -3.54 -9.79
CA GLN A 77 3.33 -2.71 -10.53
C GLN A 77 4.47 -3.52 -11.13
N LYS A 78 5.05 -4.46 -10.36
CA LYS A 78 6.11 -5.34 -10.88
C LYS A 78 5.60 -6.32 -11.95
N ALA A 79 4.35 -6.80 -11.85
CA ALA A 79 3.74 -7.62 -12.89
C ALA A 79 3.56 -6.85 -14.20
N ILE A 80 3.05 -5.62 -14.12
CA ILE A 80 2.87 -4.73 -15.28
C ILE A 80 4.22 -4.35 -15.89
N ALA A 81 5.23 -4.04 -15.07
CA ALA A 81 6.59 -3.75 -15.55
C ALA A 81 7.17 -4.92 -16.36
N ARG A 82 7.05 -6.15 -15.85
CA ARG A 82 7.51 -7.36 -16.56
C ARG A 82 6.73 -7.60 -17.83
N ARG A 83 5.40 -7.38 -17.79
CA ARG A 83 4.54 -7.49 -18.98
C ARG A 83 4.97 -6.51 -20.06
N PHE A 84 5.09 -5.24 -19.70
CA PHE A 84 5.54 -4.18 -20.62
C PHE A 84 6.93 -4.47 -21.20
N ALA A 85 7.89 -4.88 -20.37
CA ALA A 85 9.23 -5.25 -20.84
C ALA A 85 9.18 -6.38 -21.87
N LYS A 86 8.39 -7.43 -21.60
CA LYS A 86 8.19 -8.54 -22.54
C LYS A 86 7.59 -8.08 -23.88
N ASP A 87 6.58 -7.21 -23.84
CA ASP A 87 5.94 -6.68 -25.04
C ASP A 87 6.90 -5.81 -25.86
N MET A 88 7.89 -5.18 -25.19
CA MET A 88 8.99 -4.43 -25.82
C MET A 88 10.17 -5.31 -26.28
N GLY A 89 10.13 -6.62 -26.05
CA GLY A 89 11.26 -7.51 -26.32
C GLY A 89 12.49 -7.29 -25.44
N LYS A 90 12.29 -6.74 -24.23
CA LYS A 90 13.34 -6.42 -23.25
C LYS A 90 13.12 -7.17 -21.95
N LYS A 91 14.12 -7.13 -21.05
CA LYS A 91 13.94 -7.55 -19.66
C LYS A 91 13.56 -6.34 -18.80
N TYR A 92 12.82 -6.56 -17.73
CA TYR A 92 12.45 -5.50 -16.80
C TYR A 92 13.69 -4.86 -16.16
N GLU A 93 14.72 -5.66 -15.93
CA GLU A 93 16.02 -5.25 -15.37
C GLU A 93 16.84 -4.32 -16.30
N ASP A 94 16.44 -4.21 -17.58
CA ASP A 94 17.08 -3.33 -18.56
C ASP A 94 16.37 -1.97 -18.67
N LEU A 95 15.29 -1.75 -17.90
CA LEU A 95 14.43 -0.59 -18.07
C LEU A 95 14.39 0.30 -16.82
N ASN A 96 14.22 1.61 -17.07
CA ASN A 96 13.82 2.58 -16.07
C ASN A 96 12.38 3.01 -16.41
N LEU A 97 11.47 2.88 -15.44
CA LEU A 97 10.05 3.10 -15.65
C LEU A 97 9.47 3.95 -14.52
N ILE A 98 8.44 4.73 -14.84
CA ILE A 98 7.53 5.27 -13.84
C ILE A 98 6.21 4.54 -14.02
N ILE A 99 5.73 3.89 -12.96
CA ILE A 99 4.50 3.11 -12.99
C ILE A 99 3.49 3.72 -12.03
N CYS A 100 2.29 3.97 -12.54
CA CYS A 100 1.17 4.49 -11.78
C CYS A 100 0.11 3.39 -11.63
N HIS A 101 -0.13 2.97 -10.41
CA HIS A 101 -1.30 2.18 -10.04
C HIS A 101 -2.41 3.13 -9.62
N LEU A 102 -3.50 3.15 -10.38
CA LEU A 102 -4.66 4.04 -10.17
C LEU A 102 -5.87 3.19 -9.77
N GLY A 103 -6.21 3.22 -8.49
CA GLY A 103 -7.31 2.45 -7.91
C GLY A 103 -7.84 3.14 -6.66
N GLY A 104 -8.50 2.43 -5.76
CA GLY A 104 -8.97 2.95 -4.47
C GLY A 104 -7.85 3.64 -3.66
N GLY A 105 -6.62 3.12 -3.76
CA GLY A 105 -5.38 3.84 -3.45
C GLY A 105 -4.60 4.14 -4.72
N ILE A 106 -3.78 5.19 -4.71
CA ILE A 106 -2.88 5.54 -5.81
C ILE A 106 -1.45 5.43 -5.35
N SER A 107 -0.64 4.63 -6.06
CA SER A 107 0.80 4.62 -5.90
C SER A 107 1.51 4.87 -7.22
N ILE A 108 2.49 5.76 -7.16
CA ILE A 108 3.37 6.09 -8.28
C ILE A 108 4.78 5.73 -7.83
N ALA A 109 5.43 4.83 -8.55
CA ALA A 109 6.76 4.39 -8.21
C ALA A 109 7.75 4.60 -9.37
N ALA A 110 8.96 4.99 -9.00
CA ALA A 110 10.11 5.00 -9.88
C ALA A 110 10.78 3.63 -9.85
N HIS A 111 10.84 2.98 -11.00
CA HIS A 111 11.50 1.68 -11.15
C HIS A 111 12.82 1.85 -11.90
N GLU A 112 13.90 1.41 -11.31
CA GLU A 112 15.21 1.37 -11.94
C GLU A 112 15.73 -0.06 -11.97
N LYS A 113 15.99 -0.58 -13.18
CA LYS A 113 16.61 -1.89 -13.40
C LYS A 113 15.99 -3.02 -12.58
N GLY A 114 14.65 -3.08 -12.59
CA GLY A 114 13.89 -4.15 -11.94
C GLY A 114 13.56 -3.91 -10.46
N LYS A 115 13.94 -2.77 -9.88
CA LYS A 115 13.65 -2.39 -8.50
C LYS A 115 12.81 -1.13 -8.42
N ALA A 116 11.90 -1.07 -7.46
CA ALA A 116 11.18 0.17 -7.14
C ALA A 116 12.00 0.99 -6.16
N VAL A 117 12.72 1.99 -6.67
CA VAL A 117 13.69 2.77 -5.91
C VAL A 117 13.10 3.95 -5.15
N ASP A 118 11.89 4.36 -5.48
CA ASP A 118 11.08 5.33 -4.76
C ASP A 118 9.59 5.11 -5.07
N ALA A 119 8.74 5.26 -4.08
CA ALA A 119 7.28 5.19 -4.20
C ALA A 119 6.61 6.04 -3.13
N ASN A 120 5.45 6.64 -3.42
CA ASN A 120 4.64 7.25 -2.39
C ASN A 120 3.92 6.18 -1.55
N ASN A 121 3.71 6.48 -0.27
CA ASN A 121 2.85 5.67 0.59
C ASN A 121 1.39 5.80 0.14
N ALA A 122 0.87 4.74 -0.47
CA ALA A 122 -0.48 4.73 -1.06
C ALA A 122 -1.61 4.61 -0.02
N LEU A 123 -1.28 4.41 1.27
CA LEU A 123 -2.26 4.19 2.34
C LEU A 123 -2.41 5.41 3.26
N ASN A 124 -1.31 5.99 3.72
CA ASN A 124 -1.26 6.87 4.88
C ASN A 124 -0.99 8.35 4.54
N GLY A 125 -1.60 8.88 3.50
CA GLY A 125 -1.60 10.33 3.25
C GLY A 125 -0.34 10.86 2.57
N GLU A 126 0.23 10.12 1.63
CA GLU A 126 1.33 10.57 0.77
C GLU A 126 0.92 10.47 -0.72
N GLY A 127 1.43 11.38 -1.54
CA GLY A 127 1.14 11.41 -2.97
C GLY A 127 -0.23 12.02 -3.31
N PRO A 128 -0.79 11.73 -4.48
CA PRO A 128 -2.07 12.27 -4.92
C PRO A 128 -3.23 11.69 -4.11
N PHE A 129 -4.33 12.46 -3.97
CA PHE A 129 -5.56 11.89 -3.44
C PHE A 129 -6.16 10.89 -4.45
N SER A 130 -6.84 9.88 -3.92
CA SER A 130 -7.45 8.80 -4.70
C SER A 130 -8.98 8.83 -4.58
N PRO A 131 -9.71 7.87 -5.16
CA PRO A 131 -11.14 7.75 -4.92
C PRO A 131 -11.57 7.79 -3.46
N GLU A 132 -10.79 7.22 -2.54
CA GLU A 132 -11.19 7.05 -1.13
C GLU A 132 -10.21 7.63 -0.11
N ARG A 133 -9.00 8.05 -0.54
CA ARG A 133 -7.89 8.49 0.34
C ARG A 133 -7.51 9.93 0.09
N THR A 134 -7.06 10.60 1.15
CA THR A 134 -6.69 12.02 1.07
C THR A 134 -5.45 12.30 0.22
N GLY A 135 -4.53 11.33 0.08
CA GLY A 135 -3.17 11.68 -0.33
C GLY A 135 -2.53 12.70 0.62
N SER A 136 -1.56 13.46 0.14
CA SER A 136 -0.89 14.50 0.92
C SER A 136 -1.85 15.64 1.27
N LEU A 137 -1.78 16.10 2.52
CA LEU A 137 -2.56 17.22 3.04
C LEU A 137 -1.64 18.38 3.46
N PRO A 138 -2.14 19.62 3.51
CA PRO A 138 -1.45 20.72 4.17
C PRO A 138 -1.23 20.39 5.66
N VAL A 139 0.04 20.23 6.06
CA VAL A 139 0.38 19.69 7.39
C VAL A 139 -0.12 20.57 8.52
N ALA A 140 -0.01 21.90 8.40
CA ALA A 140 -0.45 22.82 9.44
C ALA A 140 -1.96 22.75 9.67
N ASP A 141 -2.76 22.63 8.60
CA ASP A 141 -4.22 22.53 8.70
C ASP A 141 -4.63 21.16 9.27
N LEU A 142 -3.91 20.09 8.92
CA LEU A 142 -4.13 18.78 9.52
C LEU A 142 -3.85 18.80 11.03
N ILE A 143 -2.74 19.41 11.46
CA ILE A 143 -2.43 19.56 12.89
C ILE A 143 -3.57 20.34 13.57
N HIS A 144 -3.99 21.47 13.00
CA HIS A 144 -5.12 22.25 13.56
C HIS A 144 -6.37 21.38 13.70
N LEU A 145 -6.73 20.59 12.67
CA LEU A 145 -7.88 19.70 12.70
C LEU A 145 -7.80 18.67 13.83
N CYS A 146 -6.62 18.09 14.08
CA CYS A 146 -6.40 17.13 15.16
C CYS A 146 -6.71 17.72 16.54
N TYR A 147 -6.43 19.01 16.76
CA TYR A 147 -6.65 19.67 18.04
C TYR A 147 -8.01 20.36 18.20
N THR A 148 -8.91 20.23 17.21
CA THR A 148 -10.29 20.77 17.33
C THR A 148 -11.20 19.96 18.25
N GLY A 149 -10.83 18.72 18.56
CA GLY A 149 -11.69 17.78 19.29
C GLY A 149 -12.87 17.22 18.49
N LYS A 150 -12.92 17.48 17.16
CA LYS A 150 -14.00 16.98 16.28
C LYS A 150 -13.91 15.49 15.99
N PHE A 151 -12.72 14.94 16.04
CA PHE A 151 -12.41 13.54 15.72
C PHE A 151 -11.47 12.97 16.77
N THR A 152 -11.66 11.71 17.09
CA THR A 152 -10.64 10.88 17.73
C THR A 152 -9.57 10.53 16.69
N GLU A 153 -8.40 10.08 17.13
CA GLU A 153 -7.33 9.59 16.24
C GLU A 153 -7.84 8.48 15.32
N GLN A 154 -8.58 7.51 15.84
CA GLN A 154 -9.14 6.40 15.07
C GLN A 154 -10.13 6.86 14.00
N GLU A 155 -11.02 7.80 14.33
CA GLU A 155 -11.98 8.35 13.37
C GLU A 155 -11.29 9.11 12.25
N LEU A 156 -10.27 9.93 12.58
CA LEU A 156 -9.53 10.70 11.59
C LEU A 156 -8.67 9.78 10.71
N THR A 157 -8.01 8.79 11.28
CA THR A 157 -7.25 7.77 10.54
C THR A 157 -8.15 7.01 9.55
N THR A 158 -9.33 6.60 10.00
CA THR A 158 -10.32 5.95 9.13
C THR A 158 -10.82 6.89 8.03
N TYR A 159 -11.05 8.17 8.35
CA TYR A 159 -11.48 9.16 7.38
C TYR A 159 -10.45 9.36 6.27
N ILE A 160 -9.19 9.60 6.61
CA ILE A 160 -8.12 9.85 5.62
C ILE A 160 -7.85 8.64 4.72
N SER A 161 -8.11 7.42 5.20
CA SER A 161 -7.79 6.19 4.48
C SER A 161 -8.95 5.63 3.66
N ASN A 162 -10.22 5.91 4.03
CA ASN A 162 -11.37 5.18 3.48
C ASN A 162 -12.58 6.06 3.13
N LYS A 163 -12.63 7.32 3.56
CA LYS A 163 -13.82 8.19 3.42
C LYS A 163 -13.52 9.55 2.82
N ALA A 164 -12.29 9.74 2.37
CA ALA A 164 -11.80 10.97 1.79
C ALA A 164 -11.77 10.92 0.25
N GLY A 165 -10.88 11.65 -0.35
CA GLY A 165 -10.66 11.65 -1.80
C GLY A 165 -11.89 12.07 -2.60
N LEU A 166 -12.10 11.45 -3.75
CA LEU A 166 -13.24 11.75 -4.63
C LEU A 166 -14.57 11.44 -3.93
N THR A 167 -14.63 10.40 -3.10
CA THR A 167 -15.83 10.04 -2.34
C THR A 167 -16.30 11.19 -1.46
N ALA A 168 -15.39 11.89 -0.78
CA ALA A 168 -15.73 13.03 0.06
C ALA A 168 -16.22 14.26 -0.74
N HIS A 169 -15.73 14.43 -1.97
CA HIS A 169 -16.07 15.59 -2.80
C HIS A 169 -17.28 15.34 -3.72
N LEU A 170 -17.41 14.14 -4.25
CA LEU A 170 -18.37 13.80 -5.31
C LEU A 170 -19.44 12.80 -4.86
N GLY A 171 -19.31 12.21 -3.67
CA GLY A 171 -20.25 11.19 -3.17
C GLY A 171 -20.14 9.84 -3.88
N THR A 172 -19.07 9.60 -4.64
CA THR A 172 -18.84 8.36 -5.39
C THR A 172 -17.36 8.03 -5.48
N ASN A 173 -17.04 6.75 -5.46
CA ASN A 173 -15.70 6.21 -5.74
C ASN A 173 -15.60 5.59 -7.14
N ASN A 174 -16.66 5.70 -7.95
CA ASN A 174 -16.68 5.20 -9.32
C ASN A 174 -16.03 6.24 -10.25
N CYS A 175 -14.85 5.91 -10.77
CA CYS A 175 -14.05 6.74 -11.68
C CYS A 175 -14.09 6.18 -13.10
#